data_f4c96a4f1ddfe82ad277874369b74089
#
_entry.id   f4c96a4f1ddfe82ad277874369b74089
#
_cell.length_a   1.000
_cell.length_b   1.000
_cell.length_c   1.000
_cell.angle_alpha   90.00
_cell.angle_beta   90.00
_cell.angle_gamma   90.00
#
_symmetry.space_group_name_H-M   'P 1'
#
loop_
_entity.id
_entity.type
_entity.pdbx_description
1 polymer ?
#
loop_
_entity_poly.entity_id
_entity_poly.type
_entity_poly.pdbx_seq_one_letter_code
_entity_poly.pdbx_strand_id
1 'polypeptide(L)'
;MTMLRDLLPDLTLDDDVFVRDITDDSRKVTKGSLYIAIKGQKNDGRQFISEVENRVAAILCDRSYPATSKSVPVISVANLKSKRGEIASRFFGEPSKKLTVFAVTGTNGKTSVANFVATAATNLGTQCGVLGTLGVGLPNALDDKQIDRLTTPDPI
;
A
#
# COMPACT_ATOMS: atom_id res chain seq x y z
N MET A 1 -11.00 -0.08 -10.66
CA MET A 1 -10.54 -1.27 -11.39
C MET A 1 -9.42 -0.83 -12.31
N THR A 2 -8.27 -1.48 -12.25
CA THR A 2 -7.04 -1.07 -12.94
C THR A 2 -6.47 -2.28 -13.66
N MET A 3 -5.86 -2.08 -14.82
CA MET A 3 -5.14 -3.17 -15.49
C MET A 3 -3.80 -3.40 -14.81
N LEU A 4 -3.35 -4.65 -14.76
CA LEU A 4 -2.08 -4.99 -14.11
C LEU A 4 -0.88 -4.28 -14.76
N ARG A 5 -0.89 -4.08 -16.08
CA ARG A 5 0.14 -3.32 -16.81
C ARG A 5 0.27 -1.88 -16.31
N ASP A 6 -0.85 -1.24 -15.92
CA ASP A 6 -0.83 0.14 -15.43
C ASP A 6 -0.13 0.24 -14.06
N LEU A 7 -0.14 -0.83 -13.30
CA LEU A 7 0.54 -0.93 -12.00
C LEU A 7 2.05 -1.21 -12.15
N LEU A 8 2.44 -1.88 -13.23
CA LEU A 8 3.79 -2.36 -13.49
C LEU A 8 4.30 -1.94 -14.89
N PRO A 9 4.34 -0.64 -15.23
CA PRO A 9 4.67 -0.16 -16.58
C PRO A 9 6.07 -0.54 -17.06
N ASP A 10 6.98 -0.84 -16.13
CA ASP A 10 8.37 -1.21 -16.44
C ASP A 10 8.53 -2.70 -16.78
N LEU A 11 7.44 -3.47 -16.73
CA LEU A 11 7.48 -4.91 -17.00
C LEU A 11 6.66 -5.25 -18.24
N THR A 12 7.21 -6.10 -19.09
CA THR A 12 6.45 -6.76 -20.14
C THR A 12 5.68 -7.91 -19.51
N LEU A 13 4.36 -7.88 -19.62
CA LEU A 13 3.47 -8.92 -19.10
C LEU A 13 2.97 -9.77 -20.27
N ASP A 14 3.07 -11.08 -20.15
CA ASP A 14 2.51 -12.03 -21.13
C ASP A 14 0.99 -12.01 -21.07
N ASP A 15 0.43 -11.93 -19.84
CA ASP A 15 -0.99 -11.82 -19.59
C ASP A 15 -1.30 -10.53 -18.82
N ASP A 16 -2.31 -9.79 -19.29
CA ASP A 16 -2.77 -8.60 -18.61
C ASP A 16 -4.17 -8.84 -18.04
N VAL A 17 -4.32 -8.64 -16.75
CA VAL A 17 -5.53 -8.96 -16.02
C VAL A 17 -6.09 -7.74 -15.28
N PHE A 18 -7.42 -7.74 -15.08
CA PHE A 18 -8.09 -6.73 -14.27
C PHE A 18 -7.87 -6.99 -12.78
N VAL A 19 -7.38 -5.96 -12.09
CA VAL A 19 -7.19 -5.93 -10.64
C VAL A 19 -8.33 -5.14 -10.01
N ARG A 20 -9.04 -5.76 -9.06
CA ARG A 20 -10.16 -5.15 -8.33
C ARG A 20 -9.75 -4.58 -6.99
N ASP A 21 -8.74 -5.17 -6.39
CA ASP A 21 -8.25 -4.85 -5.06
C ASP A 21 -6.78 -5.21 -4.97
N ILE A 22 -6.07 -4.69 -3.98
CA ILE A 22 -4.65 -4.92 -3.75
C ILE A 22 -4.43 -5.24 -2.27
N THR A 23 -3.70 -6.30 -1.97
CA THR A 23 -3.40 -6.68 -0.58
C THR A 23 -2.11 -7.48 -0.47
N ASP A 24 -1.41 -7.35 0.65
CA ASP A 24 -0.30 -8.23 1.07
C ASP A 24 -0.69 -9.14 2.26
N ASP A 25 -1.93 -9.02 2.75
CA ASP A 25 -2.49 -9.90 3.78
C ASP A 25 -3.37 -10.98 3.14
N SER A 26 -2.96 -12.26 3.22
CA SER A 26 -3.70 -13.40 2.66
C SER A 26 -5.14 -13.52 3.19
N ARG A 27 -5.39 -13.04 4.41
CA ARG A 27 -6.73 -13.06 5.06
C ARG A 27 -7.69 -12.05 4.44
N LYS A 28 -7.16 -10.97 3.87
CA LYS A 28 -7.94 -9.90 3.23
C LYS A 28 -8.17 -10.12 1.73
N VAL A 29 -7.63 -11.21 1.18
CA VAL A 29 -7.78 -11.53 -0.24
C VAL A 29 -9.25 -11.74 -0.60
N THR A 30 -9.72 -11.00 -1.60
CA THR A 30 -11.04 -11.11 -2.24
C THR A 30 -10.91 -11.58 -3.69
N LYS A 31 -12.03 -11.91 -4.33
CA LYS A 31 -12.02 -12.36 -5.72
C LYS A 31 -11.54 -11.25 -6.67
N GLY A 32 -10.44 -11.50 -7.36
CA GLY A 32 -9.83 -10.55 -8.29
C GLY A 32 -8.83 -9.59 -7.65
N SER A 33 -8.40 -9.84 -6.40
CA SER A 33 -7.31 -9.10 -5.77
C SER A 33 -5.97 -9.34 -6.48
N LEU A 34 -5.09 -8.36 -6.44
CA LEU A 34 -3.67 -8.52 -6.67
C LEU A 34 -3.00 -8.83 -5.31
N TYR A 35 -2.45 -10.04 -5.19
CA TYR A 35 -1.77 -10.43 -3.97
C TYR A 35 -0.27 -10.11 -4.05
N ILE A 36 0.24 -9.35 -3.10
CA ILE A 36 1.66 -8.99 -3.00
C ILE A 36 2.34 -9.91 -1.99
N ALA A 37 2.93 -10.99 -2.48
CA ALA A 37 3.57 -12.01 -1.67
C ALA A 37 4.99 -11.59 -1.26
N ILE A 38 5.11 -10.96 -0.10
CA ILE A 38 6.38 -10.50 0.47
C ILE A 38 6.68 -11.15 1.82
N LYS A 39 7.96 -11.15 2.17
CA LYS A 39 8.41 -11.50 3.51
C LYS A 39 8.24 -10.30 4.44
N GLY A 40 7.24 -10.37 5.32
CA GLY A 40 7.02 -9.41 6.40
C GLY A 40 8.00 -9.60 7.56
N GLN A 41 7.83 -8.80 8.60
CA GLN A 41 8.65 -8.91 9.83
C GLN A 41 8.28 -10.14 10.67
N LYS A 42 6.98 -10.46 10.78
CA LYS A 42 6.46 -11.56 11.60
C LYS A 42 6.09 -12.78 10.77
N ASN A 43 5.54 -12.58 9.58
CA ASN A 43 5.02 -13.64 8.72
C ASN A 43 5.63 -13.53 7.33
N ASP A 44 5.72 -14.66 6.64
CA ASP A 44 6.15 -14.71 5.24
C ASP A 44 4.93 -14.94 4.34
N GLY A 45 4.45 -13.86 3.69
CA GLY A 45 3.28 -13.89 2.82
C GLY A 45 3.41 -14.86 1.64
N ARG A 46 4.64 -15.22 1.27
CA ARG A 46 4.91 -16.15 0.16
C ARG A 46 4.45 -17.57 0.45
N GLN A 47 4.35 -17.95 1.72
CA GLN A 47 3.85 -19.29 2.15
C GLN A 47 2.36 -19.48 1.87
N PHE A 48 1.60 -18.39 1.70
CA PHE A 48 0.15 -18.43 1.51
C PHE A 48 -0.28 -18.41 0.03
N ILE A 49 0.65 -18.46 -0.92
CA ILE A 49 0.35 -18.40 -2.36
C ILE A 49 -0.64 -19.48 -2.76
N SER A 50 -0.42 -20.72 -2.35
CA SER A 50 -1.30 -21.85 -2.66
C SER A 50 -2.73 -21.73 -2.07
N GLU A 51 -2.87 -20.98 -0.98
CA GLU A 51 -4.17 -20.75 -0.35
C GLU A 51 -5.00 -19.68 -1.06
N VAL A 52 -4.33 -18.72 -1.69
CA VAL A 52 -4.99 -17.56 -2.30
C VAL A 52 -5.13 -17.65 -3.81
N GLU A 53 -4.37 -18.50 -4.50
CA GLU A 53 -4.27 -18.54 -5.96
C GLU A 53 -5.62 -18.69 -6.68
N ASN A 54 -6.61 -19.34 -6.09
CA ASN A 54 -7.94 -19.50 -6.70
C ASN A 54 -8.87 -18.26 -6.51
N ARG A 55 -8.42 -17.26 -5.78
CA ARG A 55 -9.22 -16.05 -5.45
C ARG A 55 -8.62 -14.77 -6.01
N VAL A 56 -7.34 -14.77 -6.36
CA VAL A 56 -6.63 -13.60 -6.84
C VAL A 56 -6.70 -13.48 -8.37
N ALA A 57 -6.48 -12.29 -8.90
CA ALA A 57 -6.29 -12.06 -10.34
C ALA A 57 -4.84 -12.33 -10.76
N ALA A 58 -3.89 -11.97 -9.92
CA ALA A 58 -2.46 -12.21 -10.11
C ALA A 58 -1.72 -12.17 -8.78
N ILE A 59 -0.48 -12.65 -8.79
CA ILE A 59 0.41 -12.66 -7.62
C ILE A 59 1.71 -11.96 -8.00
N LEU A 60 2.15 -11.02 -7.17
CA LEU A 60 3.50 -10.45 -7.26
C LEU A 60 4.42 -11.11 -6.25
N CYS A 61 5.59 -11.55 -6.70
CA CYS A 61 6.65 -12.09 -5.85
C CYS A 61 7.95 -11.33 -6.07
N ASP A 62 8.82 -11.31 -5.07
CA ASP A 62 10.18 -10.81 -5.28
C ASP A 62 10.95 -11.75 -6.22
N ARG A 63 11.76 -11.20 -7.13
CA ARG A 63 12.53 -11.96 -8.13
C ARG A 63 13.45 -13.03 -7.49
N SER A 64 13.87 -12.81 -6.25
CA SER A 64 14.68 -13.78 -5.49
C SER A 64 13.92 -15.02 -5.03
N TYR A 65 12.59 -15.05 -5.19
CA TYR A 65 11.72 -16.15 -4.78
C TYR A 65 10.97 -16.70 -5.99
N PRO A 66 11.42 -17.83 -6.55
CA PRO A 66 10.74 -18.46 -7.68
C PRO A 66 9.42 -19.07 -7.19
N ALA A 67 8.34 -18.33 -7.33
CA ALA A 67 7.01 -18.83 -7.07
C ALA A 67 6.32 -19.17 -8.40
N THR A 68 5.52 -20.23 -8.37
CA THR A 68 4.69 -20.64 -9.48
C THR A 68 3.27 -20.88 -8.98
N SER A 69 2.29 -20.56 -9.81
CA SER A 69 0.90 -20.97 -9.63
C SER A 69 0.41 -21.62 -10.92
N LYS A 70 -0.51 -22.57 -10.81
CA LYS A 70 -1.16 -23.21 -11.96
C LYS A 70 -2.41 -22.47 -12.40
N SER A 71 -2.92 -21.57 -11.58
CA SER A 71 -4.25 -20.98 -11.74
C SER A 71 -4.21 -19.52 -12.19
N VAL A 72 -3.15 -18.79 -11.83
CA VAL A 72 -3.05 -17.34 -12.08
C VAL A 72 -1.60 -16.93 -12.39
N PRO A 73 -1.40 -15.81 -13.11
CA PRO A 73 -0.07 -15.30 -13.40
C PRO A 73 0.67 -14.92 -12.12
N VAL A 74 1.93 -15.35 -12.04
CA VAL A 74 2.87 -14.97 -10.99
C VAL A 74 3.97 -14.11 -11.59
N ILE A 75 4.01 -12.85 -11.21
CA ILE A 75 4.93 -11.86 -11.76
C ILE A 75 6.10 -11.64 -10.80
N SER A 76 7.31 -11.81 -11.32
CA SER A 76 8.54 -11.56 -10.56
C SER A 76 8.96 -10.10 -10.65
N VAL A 77 8.93 -9.40 -9.53
CA VAL A 77 9.28 -7.98 -9.43
C VAL A 77 10.54 -7.81 -8.59
N ALA A 78 11.54 -7.15 -9.14
CA ALA A 78 12.76 -6.86 -8.38
C ALA A 78 12.47 -5.80 -7.29
N ASN A 79 12.98 -6.05 -6.06
CA ASN A 79 12.79 -5.18 -4.92
C ASN A 79 11.31 -4.88 -4.61
N LEU A 80 10.45 -5.89 -4.72
CA LEU A 80 8.99 -5.77 -4.57
C LEU A 80 8.60 -5.03 -3.28
N LYS A 81 9.27 -5.31 -2.17
CA LYS A 81 9.01 -4.66 -0.89
C LYS A 81 9.14 -3.14 -0.96
N SER A 82 10.12 -2.61 -1.66
CA SER A 82 10.33 -1.18 -1.84
C SER A 82 9.32 -0.57 -2.83
N LYS A 83 8.88 -1.35 -3.81
CA LYS A 83 7.93 -0.90 -4.84
C LYS A 83 6.46 -0.93 -4.41
N ARG A 84 6.13 -1.53 -3.25
CA ARG A 84 4.75 -1.62 -2.76
C ARG A 84 4.03 -0.27 -2.76
N GLY A 85 4.66 0.76 -2.20
CA GLY A 85 4.07 2.09 -2.13
C GLY A 85 3.77 2.70 -3.48
N GLU A 86 4.64 2.47 -4.46
CA GLU A 86 4.45 2.95 -5.83
C GLU A 86 3.31 2.20 -6.54
N ILE A 87 3.25 0.87 -6.38
CA ILE A 87 2.18 0.04 -6.91
C ILE A 87 0.83 0.45 -6.29
N ALA A 88 0.78 0.62 -4.97
CA ALA A 88 -0.40 1.10 -4.27
C ALA A 88 -0.81 2.51 -4.75
N SER A 89 0.14 3.42 -4.87
CA SER A 89 -0.11 4.77 -5.38
C SER A 89 -0.77 4.76 -6.76
N ARG A 90 -0.27 3.94 -7.69
CA ARG A 90 -0.86 3.78 -9.02
C ARG A 90 -2.26 3.19 -8.95
N PHE A 91 -2.46 2.14 -8.12
CA PHE A 91 -3.76 1.52 -7.96
C PHE A 91 -4.83 2.50 -7.47
N PHE A 92 -4.48 3.36 -6.51
CA PHE A 92 -5.38 4.40 -5.96
C PHE A 92 -5.39 5.70 -6.77
N GLY A 93 -4.82 5.74 -7.98
CA GLY A 93 -4.85 6.90 -8.87
C GLY A 93 -3.93 8.04 -8.45
N GLU A 94 -2.79 7.71 -7.84
CA GLU A 94 -1.71 8.64 -7.47
C GLU A 94 -2.20 9.83 -6.61
N PRO A 95 -2.87 9.59 -5.48
CA PRO A 95 -3.53 10.64 -4.70
C PRO A 95 -2.56 11.74 -4.25
N SER A 96 -1.32 11.40 -3.93
CA SER A 96 -0.30 12.36 -3.50
C SER A 96 0.08 13.39 -4.57
N LYS A 97 -0.12 13.10 -5.85
CA LYS A 97 0.10 14.08 -6.94
C LYS A 97 -0.92 15.22 -6.93
N LYS A 98 -2.06 15.02 -6.28
CA LYS A 98 -3.17 15.98 -6.19
C LYS A 98 -3.19 16.74 -4.86
N LEU A 99 -2.24 16.47 -3.98
CA LEU A 99 -2.17 17.04 -2.64
C LEU A 99 -0.87 17.82 -2.45
N THR A 100 -0.94 18.87 -1.63
CA THR A 100 0.27 19.45 -1.05
C THR A 100 0.64 18.65 0.19
N VAL A 101 1.83 18.02 0.16
CA VAL A 101 2.30 17.15 1.24
C VAL A 101 3.39 17.85 2.03
N PHE A 102 3.20 17.98 3.34
CA PHE A 102 4.20 18.46 4.29
C PHE A 102 4.75 17.29 5.09
N ALA A 103 6.05 17.05 5.02
CA ALA A 103 6.73 16.03 5.81
C ALA A 103 7.46 16.67 6.98
N VAL A 104 7.22 16.17 8.19
CA VAL A 104 7.87 16.63 9.42
C VAL A 104 8.79 15.54 9.95
N THR A 105 10.09 15.86 10.06
CA THR A 105 11.09 14.97 10.63
C THR A 105 11.81 15.64 11.82
N GLY A 106 12.46 14.83 12.66
CA GLY A 106 13.20 15.30 13.84
C GLY A 106 13.16 14.27 14.97
N THR A 107 13.94 14.50 16.01
CA THR A 107 13.97 13.63 17.21
C THR A 107 12.73 13.84 18.07
N ASN A 108 12.33 15.10 18.29
CA ASN A 108 11.21 15.50 19.14
C ASN A 108 10.26 16.44 18.40
N GLY A 109 9.02 16.58 18.87
CA GLY A 109 8.06 17.57 18.42
C GLY A 109 7.36 17.27 17.06
N LYS A 110 7.71 16.18 16.38
CA LYS A 110 7.10 15.82 15.06
C LYS A 110 5.59 15.85 15.09
N THR A 111 5.01 15.15 16.04
CA THR A 111 3.55 15.03 16.18
C THR A 111 2.90 16.38 16.47
N SER A 112 3.50 17.17 17.36
CA SER A 112 2.99 18.50 17.72
C SER A 112 3.02 19.44 16.51
N VAL A 113 4.15 19.50 15.81
CA VAL A 113 4.31 20.35 14.63
C VAL A 113 3.32 19.94 13.52
N ALA A 114 3.18 18.64 13.23
CA ALA A 114 2.24 18.16 12.23
C ALA A 114 0.80 18.57 12.56
N ASN A 115 0.39 18.41 13.82
CA ASN A 115 -0.96 18.82 14.26
C ASN A 115 -1.15 20.32 14.24
N PHE A 116 -0.17 21.14 14.63
CA PHE A 116 -0.26 22.60 14.57
C PHE A 116 -0.40 23.09 13.14
N VAL A 117 0.40 22.55 12.19
CA VAL A 117 0.29 22.89 10.78
C VAL A 117 -1.08 22.54 10.22
N ALA A 118 -1.56 21.33 10.51
CA ALA A 118 -2.87 20.88 10.02
C ALA A 118 -4.03 21.71 10.61
N THR A 119 -3.97 22.03 11.90
CA THR A 119 -4.97 22.88 12.57
C THR A 119 -4.96 24.31 11.98
N ALA A 120 -3.78 24.88 11.80
CA ALA A 120 -3.65 26.21 11.22
C ALA A 120 -4.19 26.25 9.77
N ALA A 121 -3.84 25.28 8.93
CA ALA A 121 -4.35 25.18 7.57
C ALA A 121 -5.88 25.04 7.54
N THR A 122 -6.43 24.22 8.42
CA THR A 122 -7.89 24.01 8.52
C THR A 122 -8.60 25.30 8.95
N ASN A 123 -8.05 26.03 9.92
CA ASN A 123 -8.60 27.32 10.36
C ASN A 123 -8.53 28.40 9.27
N LEU A 124 -7.59 28.29 8.35
CA LEU A 124 -7.47 29.16 7.17
C LEU A 124 -8.34 28.69 5.98
N GLY A 125 -9.20 27.70 6.19
CA GLY A 125 -10.15 27.21 5.17
C GLY A 125 -9.58 26.12 4.24
N THR A 126 -8.36 25.62 4.50
CA THR A 126 -7.77 24.52 3.73
C THR A 126 -7.85 23.23 4.54
N GLN A 127 -8.65 22.26 4.07
CA GLN A 127 -8.76 20.97 4.74
C GLN A 127 -7.39 20.26 4.73
N CYS A 128 -6.88 19.92 5.90
CA CYS A 128 -5.57 19.31 6.07
C CYS A 128 -5.66 18.06 6.96
N GLY A 129 -5.31 16.89 6.40
CA GLY A 129 -5.21 15.64 7.15
C GLY A 129 -3.84 15.49 7.80
N VAL A 130 -3.77 14.72 8.87
CA VAL A 130 -2.55 14.32 9.57
C VAL A 130 -2.40 12.81 9.48
N LEU A 131 -1.16 12.37 9.35
CA LEU A 131 -0.78 10.98 9.39
C LEU A 131 0.45 10.86 10.32
N GLY A 132 0.28 10.18 11.45
CA GLY A 132 1.36 10.09 12.45
C GLY A 132 0.99 9.17 13.62
N THR A 133 1.77 9.23 14.70
CA THR A 133 1.64 8.35 15.88
C THR A 133 0.30 8.44 16.60
N LEU A 134 -0.44 9.52 16.44
CA LEU A 134 -1.75 9.71 17.07
C LEU A 134 -2.90 9.23 16.20
N GLY A 135 -2.63 8.81 14.97
CA GLY A 135 -3.68 8.36 14.07
C GLY A 135 -3.57 8.95 12.67
N VAL A 136 -4.58 8.67 11.87
CA VAL A 136 -4.78 9.19 10.52
C VAL A 136 -6.12 9.90 10.47
N GLY A 137 -6.18 11.10 9.90
CA GLY A 137 -7.45 11.80 9.76
C GLY A 137 -7.32 13.31 9.88
N LEU A 138 -8.42 13.98 10.13
CA LEU A 138 -8.44 15.42 10.43
C LEU A 138 -7.96 15.67 11.86
N PRO A 139 -7.36 16.83 12.17
CA PRO A 139 -6.80 17.13 13.50
C PRO A 139 -7.74 16.85 14.69
N ASN A 140 -9.06 17.04 14.49
CA ASN A 140 -10.08 16.85 15.51
C ASN A 140 -10.78 15.48 15.43
N ALA A 141 -10.40 14.62 14.48
CA ALA A 141 -11.01 13.31 14.23
C ALA A 141 -9.98 12.33 13.70
N LEU A 142 -8.97 12.03 14.53
CA LEU A 142 -7.95 11.05 14.19
C LEU A 142 -8.45 9.64 14.49
N ASP A 143 -8.30 8.73 13.53
CA ASP A 143 -8.54 7.30 13.72
C ASP A 143 -7.22 6.61 14.10
N ASP A 144 -7.13 6.14 15.33
CA ASP A 144 -5.97 5.43 15.88
C ASP A 144 -5.93 3.94 15.54
N LYS A 145 -7.08 3.38 15.08
CA LYS A 145 -7.22 1.95 14.78
C LYS A 145 -6.46 1.52 13.53
N GLN A 146 -6.16 2.44 12.64
CA GLN A 146 -5.44 2.16 11.39
C GLN A 146 -3.92 2.13 11.56
N ILE A 147 -3.41 2.47 12.74
CA ILE A 147 -1.97 2.47 13.00
C ILE A 147 -1.64 1.27 13.88
N ASP A 148 -1.17 0.20 13.27
CA ASP A 148 -0.67 -0.98 13.97
C ASP A 148 0.68 -0.65 14.65
N ARG A 149 0.66 0.25 15.66
CA ARG A 149 1.77 0.69 16.54
C ARG A 149 3.01 1.25 15.82
N LEU A 150 2.94 1.52 14.54
CA LEU A 150 4.00 2.14 13.75
C LEU A 150 3.64 3.58 13.40
N THR A 151 4.64 4.45 13.34
CA THR A 151 4.46 5.87 12.97
C THR A 151 4.08 6.06 11.50
N THR A 152 4.23 5.03 10.70
CA THR A 152 3.94 5.02 9.27
C THR A 152 3.00 3.85 8.98
N PRO A 153 1.79 4.09 8.48
CA PRO A 153 0.88 3.02 8.09
C PRO A 153 1.42 2.22 6.92
N ASP A 154 0.90 1.01 6.76
CA ASP A 154 1.18 0.19 5.58
C ASP A 154 0.59 0.88 4.33
N PRO A 155 1.26 0.87 3.18
CA PRO A 155 0.75 1.46 1.94
C PRO A 155 -0.43 0.69 1.33
N ILE A 156 -0.76 -0.50 1.87
CA ILE A 156 -1.78 -1.41 1.34
C ILE A 156 -2.73 -1.87 2.43
#